data_0187ddb9ab9ec908a6bf98c7078eeb5f
#
_entry.id   0187ddb9ab9ec908a6bf98c7078eeb5f
#
_cell.length_a   1.000
_cell.length_b   1.000
_cell.length_c   1.000
_cell.angle_alpha   90.00
_cell.angle_beta   90.00
_cell.angle_gamma   90.00
#
_symmetry.space_group_name_H-M   'P 1'
#
loop_
_entity.id
_entity.type
_entity.pdbx_description
1 polymer ?
#
loop_
_entity_poly.entity_id
_entity_poly.type
_entity_poly.pdbx_seq_one_letter_code
_entity_poly.pdbx_strand_id
1 'polypeptide(L)'
;GEKNDPPKYYAQAQARGDVNIREMADRIQNSCTVHKSDVYAVLVALEDVVADAIQNGEIVRLGELCTLQVGLSGKGSLTEEDYSDTLIKRAKINFRPGKVLAEALGTLKFSKVPIKYAKEEAVAGDDEGEAEE
;
A
#
# COMPACT_ATOMS: atom_id res chain seq x y z
N GLY A 1 7.96 23.54 -9.22
CA GLY A 1 8.44 24.11 -10.46
C GLY A 1 8.12 25.59 -10.56
N GLU A 2 8.81 26.29 -11.40
CA GLU A 2 8.54 27.70 -11.64
C GLU A 2 7.21 27.89 -12.38
N LYS A 3 6.56 29.01 -12.11
CA LYS A 3 5.24 29.31 -12.69
C LYS A 3 5.22 29.33 -14.23
N ASN A 4 6.36 29.53 -14.85
CA ASN A 4 6.47 29.65 -16.31
C ASN A 4 6.93 28.35 -16.99
N ASP A 5 7.14 27.26 -16.21
CA ASP A 5 7.53 26.00 -16.82
C ASP A 5 6.36 25.39 -17.58
N PRO A 6 6.62 24.79 -18.75
CA PRO A 6 5.56 24.11 -19.49
C PRO A 6 5.05 22.89 -18.68
N PRO A 7 3.77 22.54 -18.83
CA PRO A 7 3.24 21.36 -18.16
C PRO A 7 3.96 20.10 -18.61
N LYS A 8 4.16 19.18 -17.64
CA LYS A 8 4.85 17.89 -17.89
C LYS A 8 3.88 16.76 -17.65
N TYR A 9 4.12 15.66 -18.34
CA TYR A 9 3.35 14.45 -18.16
C TYR A 9 4.13 13.46 -17.32
N TYR A 10 3.46 12.84 -16.35
CA TYR A 10 4.08 11.88 -15.46
C TYR A 10 3.30 10.57 -15.52
N ALA A 11 4.04 9.46 -15.41
CA ALA A 11 3.41 8.15 -15.32
C ALA A 11 2.79 7.96 -13.95
N GLN A 12 1.58 7.42 -13.93
CA GLN A 12 0.89 7.01 -12.70
C GLN A 12 0.49 5.55 -12.81
N ALA A 13 0.77 4.80 -11.76
CA ALA A 13 0.41 3.40 -11.73
C ALA A 13 -1.11 3.24 -11.67
N GLN A 14 -1.63 2.31 -12.48
CA GLN A 14 -3.05 1.97 -12.49
C GLN A 14 -3.19 0.54 -11.99
N ALA A 15 -4.04 0.34 -10.98
CA ALA A 15 -4.30 -0.99 -10.45
C ALA A 15 -5.11 -1.81 -11.45
N ARG A 16 -4.71 -3.06 -11.66
CA ARG A 16 -5.44 -3.99 -12.53
C ARG A 16 -6.58 -4.66 -11.80
N GLY A 17 -6.49 -4.75 -10.48
CA GLY A 17 -7.51 -5.36 -9.64
C GLY A 17 -7.03 -5.48 -8.21
N ASP A 18 -7.80 -6.20 -7.40
CA ASP A 18 -7.50 -6.45 -6.01
C ASP A 18 -7.22 -7.91 -5.78
N VAL A 19 -6.34 -8.19 -4.81
CA VAL A 19 -6.15 -9.54 -4.29
C VAL A 19 -6.36 -9.48 -2.79
N ASN A 20 -7.46 -10.05 -2.31
CA ASN A 20 -7.77 -10.08 -0.88
C ASN A 20 -7.22 -11.35 -0.22
N ILE A 21 -7.41 -11.47 1.09
CA ILE A 21 -6.92 -12.60 1.87
C ILE A 21 -7.50 -13.92 1.35
N ARG A 22 -8.77 -13.93 0.97
CA ARG A 22 -9.42 -15.15 0.47
C ARG A 22 -8.81 -15.60 -0.85
N GLU A 23 -8.57 -14.66 -1.74
CA GLU A 23 -7.91 -14.94 -3.03
C GLU A 23 -6.47 -15.41 -2.82
N MET A 24 -5.76 -14.82 -1.86
CA MET A 24 -4.42 -15.26 -1.50
C MET A 24 -4.43 -16.70 -0.99
N ALA A 25 -5.40 -17.04 -0.14
CA ALA A 25 -5.53 -18.40 0.38
C ALA A 25 -5.77 -19.41 -0.76
N ASP A 26 -6.57 -19.03 -1.75
CA ASP A 26 -6.81 -19.84 -2.95
C ASP A 26 -5.51 -20.11 -3.70
N ARG A 27 -4.75 -19.07 -3.97
CA ARG A 27 -3.48 -19.18 -4.71
C ARG A 27 -2.44 -20.01 -3.94
N ILE A 28 -2.40 -19.86 -2.62
CA ILE A 28 -1.49 -20.62 -1.78
C ILE A 28 -1.88 -22.10 -1.77
N GLN A 29 -3.18 -22.40 -1.67
CA GLN A 29 -3.66 -23.77 -1.73
C GLN A 29 -3.19 -24.47 -3.01
N ASN A 30 -3.22 -23.78 -4.13
CA ASN A 30 -2.78 -24.32 -5.40
C ASN A 30 -1.28 -24.58 -5.48
N SER A 31 -0.51 -23.96 -4.58
CA SER A 31 0.97 -24.05 -4.56
C SER A 31 1.52 -24.96 -3.48
N CYS A 32 0.70 -25.45 -2.58
CA CYS A 32 1.15 -26.28 -1.45
C CYS A 32 0.08 -27.30 -1.07
N THR A 33 0.37 -28.12 -0.06
CA THR A 33 -0.52 -29.20 0.36
C THR A 33 -1.52 -28.80 1.44
N VAL A 34 -1.51 -27.54 1.87
CA VAL A 34 -2.38 -27.05 2.93
C VAL A 34 -3.74 -26.65 2.36
N HIS A 35 -4.81 -27.01 3.04
CA HIS A 35 -6.17 -26.66 2.65
C HIS A 35 -6.41 -25.14 2.70
N LYS A 36 -7.23 -24.65 1.78
CA LYS A 36 -7.60 -23.23 1.71
C LYS A 36 -8.12 -22.68 3.03
N SER A 37 -8.98 -23.44 3.73
CA SER A 37 -9.55 -23.00 5.01
C SER A 37 -8.49 -22.80 6.08
N ASP A 38 -7.49 -23.68 6.11
CA ASP A 38 -6.38 -23.56 7.06
C ASP A 38 -5.48 -22.39 6.70
N VAL A 39 -5.20 -22.20 5.41
CA VAL A 39 -4.42 -21.06 4.94
C VAL A 39 -5.13 -19.76 5.27
N TYR A 40 -6.42 -19.68 5.02
CA TYR A 40 -7.22 -18.51 5.34
C TYR A 40 -7.16 -18.18 6.83
N ALA A 41 -7.32 -19.18 7.66
CA ALA A 41 -7.25 -19.01 9.13
C ALA A 41 -5.88 -18.47 9.56
N VAL A 42 -4.81 -18.99 8.97
CA VAL A 42 -3.44 -18.52 9.28
C VAL A 42 -3.25 -17.07 8.82
N LEU A 43 -3.71 -16.71 7.64
CA LEU A 43 -3.58 -15.35 7.12
C LEU A 43 -4.36 -14.34 7.97
N VAL A 44 -5.56 -14.72 8.43
CA VAL A 44 -6.34 -13.86 9.32
C VAL A 44 -5.65 -13.72 10.67
N ALA A 45 -5.12 -14.81 11.22
CA ALA A 45 -4.36 -14.77 12.47
C ALA A 45 -3.10 -13.89 12.32
N LEU A 46 -2.49 -13.89 11.16
CA LEU A 46 -1.32 -13.04 10.88
C LEU A 46 -1.65 -11.57 11.08
N GLU A 47 -2.83 -11.12 10.67
CA GLU A 47 -3.25 -9.73 10.87
C GLU A 47 -3.21 -9.36 12.35
N ASP A 48 -3.74 -10.23 13.21
CA ASP A 48 -3.78 -9.99 14.65
C ASP A 48 -2.38 -9.99 15.26
N VAL A 49 -1.53 -10.93 14.84
CA VAL A 49 -0.16 -11.03 15.34
C VAL A 49 0.65 -9.80 14.96
N VAL A 50 0.52 -9.35 13.71
CA VAL A 50 1.23 -8.15 13.24
C VAL A 50 0.76 -6.91 14.00
N ALA A 51 -0.55 -6.75 14.18
CA ALA A 51 -1.10 -5.62 14.92
C ALA A 51 -0.60 -5.60 16.37
N ASP A 52 -0.58 -6.76 17.02
CA ASP A 52 -0.10 -6.89 18.39
C ASP A 52 1.38 -6.54 18.50
N ALA A 53 2.19 -7.05 17.58
CA ALA A 53 3.63 -6.74 17.57
C ALA A 53 3.88 -5.24 17.39
N ILE A 54 3.15 -4.60 16.50
CA ILE A 54 3.25 -3.15 16.29
C ILE A 54 2.87 -2.38 17.54
N GLN A 55 1.79 -2.79 18.21
CA GLN A 55 1.37 -2.15 19.47
C GLN A 55 2.41 -2.30 20.58
N ASN A 56 3.16 -3.38 20.56
CA ASN A 56 4.22 -3.62 21.52
C ASN A 56 5.55 -2.94 21.14
N GLY A 57 5.57 -2.18 20.06
CA GLY A 57 6.76 -1.47 19.64
C GLY A 57 7.80 -2.32 18.95
N GLU A 58 7.41 -3.50 18.49
CA GLU A 58 8.34 -4.43 17.84
C GLU A 58 8.43 -4.15 16.35
N ILE A 59 9.59 -4.45 15.77
CA ILE A 59 9.77 -4.45 14.31
C ILE A 59 9.22 -5.76 13.78
N VAL A 60 8.32 -5.68 12.81
CA VAL A 60 7.75 -6.87 12.17
C VAL A 60 8.52 -7.17 10.89
N ARG A 61 9.13 -8.35 10.84
CA ARG A 61 9.84 -8.82 9.65
C ARG A 61 9.09 -10.02 9.09
N LEU A 62 8.44 -9.83 7.96
CA LEU A 62 7.71 -10.92 7.28
C LEU A 62 8.66 -11.64 6.32
N GLY A 63 9.64 -12.31 6.89
CA GLY A 63 10.64 -13.05 6.12
C GLY A 63 11.32 -12.15 5.08
N GLU A 64 11.35 -12.63 3.86
CA GLU A 64 11.93 -11.90 2.73
C GLU A 64 10.92 -10.97 2.04
N LEU A 65 9.70 -10.87 2.57
CA LEU A 65 8.65 -10.07 1.95
C LEU A 65 8.81 -8.59 2.27
N CYS A 66 8.76 -8.24 3.56
CA CYS A 66 8.81 -6.84 3.97
C CYS A 66 9.13 -6.69 5.45
N THR A 67 9.39 -5.44 5.83
CA THR A 67 9.57 -5.05 7.22
C THR A 67 8.64 -3.88 7.53
N LEU A 68 7.97 -3.95 8.67
CA LEU A 68 7.07 -2.92 9.15
C LEU A 68 7.57 -2.41 10.50
N GLN A 69 7.55 -1.10 10.67
CA GLN A 69 8.03 -0.47 11.89
C GLN A 69 7.27 0.83 12.13
N VAL A 70 7.00 1.13 13.39
CA VAL A 70 6.37 2.41 13.75
C VAL A 70 7.36 3.54 13.58
N GLY A 71 6.91 4.61 12.95
CA GLY A 71 7.62 5.89 12.91
C GLY A 71 6.78 6.95 13.58
N LEU A 72 7.43 7.96 14.11
CA LEU A 72 6.75 9.06 14.80
C LEU A 72 7.03 10.37 14.07
N SER A 73 6.04 11.25 14.09
CA SER A 73 6.23 12.62 13.63
C SER A 73 5.61 13.57 14.65
N GLY A 74 6.21 14.72 14.80
CA GLY A 74 5.76 15.72 15.75
C GLY A 74 6.72 16.91 15.81
N LYS A 75 6.57 17.71 16.83
CA LYS A 75 7.44 18.86 17.04
C LYS A 75 8.64 18.47 17.90
N GLY A 76 9.78 19.10 17.62
CA GLY A 76 10.94 18.98 18.47
C GLY A 76 10.88 19.96 19.64
N SER A 77 11.76 19.78 20.58
CA SER A 77 12.03 20.74 21.67
C SER A 77 13.47 21.19 21.57
N LEU A 78 13.78 22.34 22.22
CA LEU A 78 15.14 22.87 22.22
C LEU A 78 16.07 22.08 23.14
N THR A 79 15.51 21.45 24.16
CA THR A 79 16.28 20.64 25.11
C THR A 79 15.58 19.31 25.32
N GLU A 80 16.34 18.32 25.75
CA GLU A 80 15.78 17.01 26.08
C GLU A 80 14.80 17.11 27.25
N GLU A 81 15.08 17.99 28.21
CA GLU A 81 14.23 18.18 29.39
C GLU A 81 12.86 18.75 29.05
N ASP A 82 12.79 19.60 28.01
CA ASP A 82 11.53 20.21 27.58
C ASP A 82 10.70 19.30 26.72
N TYR A 83 11.26 18.16 26.32
CA TYR A 83 10.54 17.23 25.47
C TYR A 83 9.51 16.45 26.27
N SER A 84 8.31 16.30 25.68
CA SER A 84 7.28 15.44 26.24
C SER A 84 6.55 14.72 25.10
N ASP A 85 5.86 13.65 25.44
CA ASP A 85 5.11 12.87 24.46
C ASP A 85 3.95 13.65 23.82
N THR A 86 3.54 14.75 24.45
CA THR A 86 2.52 15.62 23.85
C THR A 86 2.99 16.30 22.56
N LEU A 87 4.30 16.31 22.32
CA LEU A 87 4.87 16.84 21.08
C LEU A 87 4.74 15.87 19.92
N ILE A 88 4.45 14.60 20.18
CA ILE A 88 4.20 13.61 19.16
C ILE A 88 2.83 13.87 18.55
N LYS A 89 2.78 14.17 17.26
CA LYS A 89 1.52 14.45 16.57
C LYS A 89 0.89 13.23 15.97
N ARG A 90 1.70 12.30 15.47
CA ARG A 90 1.21 11.17 14.70
C ARG A 90 2.19 10.02 14.73
N ALA A 91 1.65 8.81 14.83
CA ALA A 91 2.39 7.59 14.55
C ALA A 91 2.03 7.13 13.13
N LYS A 92 2.98 6.51 12.46
CA LYS A 92 2.79 5.97 11.13
C LYS A 92 3.50 4.63 11.01
N ILE A 93 3.16 3.87 10.00
CA ILE A 93 3.86 2.63 9.69
C ILE A 93 4.85 2.90 8.57
N ASN A 94 6.12 2.64 8.83
CA ASN A 94 7.16 2.66 7.82
C ASN A 94 7.25 1.27 7.21
N PHE A 95 7.13 1.22 5.90
CA PHE A 95 7.21 -0.01 5.13
C PHE A 95 8.53 -0.06 4.40
N ARG A 96 9.21 -1.22 4.46
CA ARG A 96 10.42 -1.46 3.69
C ARG A 96 10.24 -2.79 2.94
N PRO A 97 10.36 -2.79 1.61
CA PRO A 97 10.27 -4.05 0.87
C PRO A 97 11.46 -4.95 1.19
N GLY A 98 11.20 -6.24 1.30
CA GLY A 98 12.22 -7.24 1.42
C GLY A 98 12.76 -7.64 0.06
N LYS A 99 13.64 -8.65 0.06
CA LYS A 99 14.28 -9.13 -1.16
C LYS A 99 13.29 -9.56 -2.24
N VAL A 100 12.21 -10.25 -1.83
CA VAL A 100 11.21 -10.77 -2.77
C VAL A 100 10.50 -9.62 -3.51
N LEU A 101 10.07 -8.61 -2.78
CA LEU A 101 9.40 -7.46 -3.39
C LEU A 101 10.36 -6.59 -4.19
N ALA A 102 11.59 -6.42 -3.72
CA ALA A 102 12.61 -5.66 -4.44
C ALA A 102 12.91 -6.29 -5.80
N GLU A 103 13.04 -7.62 -5.84
CA GLU A 103 13.24 -8.34 -7.09
C GLU A 103 12.04 -8.23 -8.02
N ALA A 104 10.82 -8.32 -7.45
CA ALA A 104 9.59 -8.17 -8.24
C ALA A 104 9.52 -6.79 -8.91
N LEU A 105 9.90 -5.74 -8.19
CA LEU A 105 9.92 -4.39 -8.76
C LEU A 105 10.88 -4.28 -9.94
N GLY A 106 12.02 -4.98 -9.87
CA GLY A 106 13.02 -4.97 -10.93
C GLY A 106 12.57 -5.67 -12.21
N THR A 107 11.54 -6.50 -12.14
CA THR A 107 11.04 -7.26 -13.30
C THR A 107 9.72 -6.74 -13.83
N LEU A 108 9.21 -5.64 -13.31
CA LEU A 108 7.96 -5.06 -13.79
C LEU A 108 8.09 -4.61 -15.25
N LYS A 109 7.02 -4.84 -16.00
CA LYS A 109 6.89 -4.35 -17.36
C LYS A 109 5.76 -3.32 -17.39
N PHE A 110 5.95 -2.28 -18.17
CA PHE A 110 5.01 -1.19 -18.23
C PHE A 110 4.32 -1.12 -19.58
N SER A 111 3.02 -0.89 -19.55
CA SER A 111 2.24 -0.62 -20.75
C SER A 111 1.30 0.53 -20.47
N LYS A 112 1.07 1.33 -21.51
CA LYS A 112 0.17 2.47 -21.41
C LYS A 112 -1.28 1.98 -21.40
N VAL A 113 -2.09 2.55 -20.49
CA VAL A 113 -3.52 2.25 -20.45
C VAL A 113 -4.32 3.53 -20.68
N PRO A 114 -5.58 3.43 -21.15
CA PRO A 114 -6.41 4.61 -21.36
C PRO A 114 -6.66 5.39 -20.07
N ILE A 115 -6.78 6.70 -20.20
CA ILE A 115 -7.05 7.58 -19.06
C ILE A 115 -8.55 7.53 -18.77
N LYS A 116 -8.94 6.90 -17.67
CA LYS A 116 -10.35 6.66 -17.34
C LYS A 116 -11.15 7.93 -17.09
N TYR A 117 -10.62 8.83 -16.30
CA TYR A 117 -11.36 10.05 -15.99
C TYR A 117 -11.53 10.96 -17.20
N ALA A 118 -10.60 10.97 -18.12
CA ALA A 118 -10.76 11.71 -19.36
C ALA A 118 -11.91 11.17 -20.20
N LYS A 119 -12.08 9.85 -20.20
CA LYS A 119 -13.22 9.21 -20.86
C LYS A 119 -14.54 9.57 -20.21
N GLU A 120 -14.57 9.57 -18.90
CA GLU A 120 -15.76 9.92 -18.14
C GLU A 120 -16.18 11.35 -18.39
N GLU A 121 -15.23 12.27 -18.43
CA GLU A 121 -15.50 13.65 -18.76
C GLU A 121 -16.02 13.81 -20.20
N ALA A 122 -15.42 13.11 -21.13
CA ALA A 122 -15.86 13.15 -22.52
C ALA A 122 -17.28 12.63 -22.67
N VAL A 123 -17.63 11.55 -22.00
CA VAL A 123 -18.99 11.00 -22.03
C VAL A 123 -19.98 11.97 -21.39
N ALA A 124 -19.62 12.53 -20.24
CA ALA A 124 -20.48 13.49 -19.55
C ALA A 124 -20.68 14.78 -20.35
N GLY A 125 -19.66 15.15 -21.13
CA GLY A 125 -19.73 16.37 -21.95
C GLY A 125 -20.51 16.21 -23.26
N ASP A 126 -20.51 15.01 -23.83
CA ASP A 126 -21.15 14.77 -25.11
C ASP A 126 -22.65 14.72 -25.04
N ASP A 127 -23.21 14.04 -24.09
CA ASP A 127 -24.66 13.93 -23.94
C ASP A 127 -25.02 13.41 -22.56
N GLU A 128 -25.72 14.21 -21.84
CA GLU A 128 -26.23 13.85 -20.54
C GLU A 128 -27.19 12.66 -20.60
N GLY A 129 -27.90 12.53 -21.70
CA GLY A 129 -28.79 11.39 -21.91
C GLY A 129 -28.06 10.07 -22.08
N GLU A 130 -26.91 10.10 -22.72
CA GLU A 130 -26.11 8.88 -22.88
C GLU A 130 -25.47 8.43 -21.58
N ALA A 131 -25.19 9.36 -20.69
CA ALA A 131 -24.62 9.05 -19.40
C ALA A 131 -25.59 8.23 -18.53
N GLU A 132 -26.87 8.27 -18.83
CA GLU A 132 -27.89 7.52 -18.11
C GLU A 132 -27.98 6.07 -18.53
N GLU A 133 -27.47 5.73 -19.67
CA GLU A 133 -27.45 4.37 -20.16
C GLU A 133 -26.34 3.57 -19.48
#